data_cf7ac3e6aebe496046b94b8b398d98c8
#
_entry.id   cf7ac3e6aebe496046b94b8b398d98c8
#
_cell.length_a   1.000
_cell.length_b   1.000
_cell.length_c   1.000
_cell.angle_alpha   90.00
_cell.angle_beta   90.00
_cell.angle_gamma   90.00
#
_symmetry.space_group_name_H-M   'P 1'
#
loop_
_entity.id
_entity.type
_entity.pdbx_description
1 polymer ?
#
loop_
_entity_poly.entity_id
_entity_poly.type
_entity_poly.pdbx_seq_one_letter_code
_entity_poly.pdbx_strand_id
1 'polypeptide(L)'
;MNNYANYLYIAIRAAIEAGKAIMDIYTDPESDFGIERKADNSPLTKADKKANAIISMALSVTPFPVLSEEGKEIPFAERSGWDMLWIVDPLDGTKEFIKKNGEFTVNIALVKEGVPVLGVIYVPVRKELYFAADSVGAFKLAEIDNGYQPSMDEIKAKAVRLPMSMGHQGVLVVASTWAGVRLPM
;
A
#
# COMPACT_ATOMS: atom_id res chain seq x y z
N MET A 1 -16.95 17.58 -5.04
CA MET A 1 -16.79 16.70 -3.84
C MET A 1 -15.68 15.70 -4.15
N ASN A 2 -14.61 15.69 -3.37
CA ASN A 2 -13.51 14.74 -3.58
C ASN A 2 -14.02 13.33 -3.27
N ASN A 3 -13.91 12.43 -4.25
CA ASN A 3 -14.43 11.05 -4.14
C ASN A 3 -13.41 10.13 -3.45
N TYR A 4 -12.81 10.58 -2.32
CA TYR A 4 -11.80 9.79 -1.60
C TYR A 4 -12.32 8.43 -1.15
N ALA A 5 -13.61 8.28 -0.88
CA ALA A 5 -14.20 6.99 -0.52
C ALA A 5 -14.06 5.95 -1.66
N ASN A 6 -14.23 6.37 -2.91
CA ASN A 6 -14.06 5.48 -4.06
C ASN A 6 -12.58 5.14 -4.29
N TYR A 7 -11.68 6.13 -4.20
CA TYR A 7 -10.24 5.90 -4.32
C TYR A 7 -9.71 5.02 -3.19
N LEU A 8 -10.22 5.23 -1.96
CA LEU A 8 -9.91 4.38 -0.82
C LEU A 8 -10.31 2.92 -1.09
N TYR A 9 -11.49 2.69 -1.63
CA TYR A 9 -11.95 1.34 -1.97
C TYR A 9 -11.09 0.67 -3.03
N ILE A 10 -10.68 1.41 -4.07
CA ILE A 10 -9.75 0.91 -5.10
C ILE A 10 -8.42 0.51 -4.45
N ALA A 11 -7.85 1.35 -3.60
CA ALA A 11 -6.59 1.09 -2.91
C ALA A 11 -6.68 -0.11 -1.94
N ILE A 12 -7.77 -0.24 -1.20
CA ILE A 12 -8.03 -1.38 -0.31
C ILE A 12 -8.02 -2.69 -1.10
N ARG A 13 -8.77 -2.75 -2.20
CA ARG A 13 -8.82 -3.94 -3.05
C ARG A 13 -7.47 -4.27 -3.65
N ALA A 14 -6.75 -3.26 -4.13
CA ALA A 14 -5.41 -3.43 -4.68
C ALA A 14 -4.43 -4.01 -3.63
N ALA A 15 -4.47 -3.49 -2.40
CA ALA A 15 -3.60 -3.96 -1.32
C ALA A 15 -3.90 -5.41 -0.93
N ILE A 16 -5.17 -5.80 -0.82
CA ILE A 16 -5.57 -7.18 -0.49
C ILE A 16 -5.14 -8.15 -1.59
N GLU A 17 -5.34 -7.79 -2.87
CA GLU A 17 -4.98 -8.64 -4.00
C GLU A 17 -3.46 -8.77 -4.16
N ALA A 18 -2.72 -7.69 -3.96
CA ALA A 18 -1.27 -7.72 -3.91
C ALA A 18 -0.77 -8.60 -2.75
N GLY A 19 -1.34 -8.43 -1.55
CA GLY A 19 -1.01 -9.25 -0.40
C GLY A 19 -1.28 -10.73 -0.62
N LYS A 20 -2.38 -11.09 -1.30
CA LYS A 20 -2.63 -12.47 -1.71
C LYS A 20 -1.49 -13.00 -2.60
N ALA A 21 -1.11 -12.25 -3.62
CA ALA A 21 -0.06 -12.66 -4.54
C ALA A 21 1.32 -12.78 -3.86
N ILE A 22 1.60 -11.94 -2.86
CA ILE A 22 2.77 -12.05 -1.99
C ILE A 22 2.70 -13.34 -1.18
N MET A 23 1.56 -13.63 -0.53
CA MET A 23 1.40 -14.82 0.31
C MET A 23 1.44 -16.13 -0.49
N ASP A 24 0.94 -16.15 -1.72
CA ASP A 24 1.06 -17.30 -2.62
C ASP A 24 2.54 -17.69 -2.84
N ILE A 25 3.45 -16.70 -2.94
CA ILE A 25 4.90 -16.93 -3.06
C ILE A 25 5.53 -17.23 -1.70
N TYR A 26 5.11 -16.51 -0.66
CA TYR A 26 5.66 -16.63 0.70
C TYR A 26 5.45 -18.01 1.31
N THR A 27 4.27 -18.59 1.09
CA THR A 27 3.88 -19.88 1.70
C THR A 27 4.24 -21.10 0.85
N ASP A 28 4.60 -20.90 -0.41
CA ASP A 28 5.04 -21.99 -1.28
C ASP A 28 6.42 -22.51 -0.84
N PRO A 29 6.51 -23.78 -0.42
CA PRO A 29 7.79 -24.37 0.02
C PRO A 29 8.80 -24.56 -1.10
N GLU A 30 8.33 -24.66 -2.36
CA GLU A 30 9.16 -24.82 -3.55
C GLU A 30 9.55 -23.46 -4.16
N SER A 31 9.10 -22.35 -3.57
CA SER A 31 9.34 -21.03 -4.13
C SER A 31 10.81 -20.63 -4.01
N ASP A 32 11.47 -20.53 -5.15
CA ASP A 32 12.63 -19.68 -5.31
C ASP A 32 12.13 -18.22 -5.41
N PHE A 33 12.38 -17.40 -4.40
CA PHE A 33 11.95 -16.01 -4.36
C PHE A 33 12.48 -15.14 -5.51
N GLY A 34 13.43 -15.67 -6.30
CA GLY A 34 14.02 -14.94 -7.43
C GLY A 34 14.68 -13.66 -6.96
N ILE A 35 15.52 -13.75 -5.93
CA ILE A 35 16.14 -12.58 -5.30
C ILE A 35 17.11 -11.92 -6.27
N GLU A 36 16.83 -10.68 -6.60
CA GLU A 36 17.69 -9.77 -7.35
C GLU A 36 18.20 -8.66 -6.41
N ARG A 37 19.20 -7.90 -6.85
CA ARG A 37 19.67 -6.72 -6.14
C ARG A 37 19.45 -5.46 -6.97
N LYS A 38 18.87 -4.44 -6.34
CA LYS A 38 18.74 -3.10 -6.93
C LYS A 38 20.10 -2.39 -6.98
N ALA A 39 20.17 -1.25 -7.62
CA ALA A 39 21.39 -0.44 -7.73
C ALA A 39 21.94 0.02 -6.35
N ASP A 40 21.07 0.22 -5.38
CA ASP A 40 21.38 0.55 -3.98
C ASP A 40 21.69 -0.68 -3.11
N ASN A 41 21.78 -1.86 -3.72
CA ASN A 41 22.05 -3.15 -3.05
C ASN A 41 20.89 -3.70 -2.21
N SER A 42 19.71 -3.07 -2.20
CA SER A 42 18.50 -3.62 -1.57
C SER A 42 17.98 -4.84 -2.34
N PRO A 43 17.35 -5.81 -1.65
CA PRO A 43 16.78 -6.97 -2.32
C PRO A 43 15.50 -6.61 -3.06
N LEU A 44 15.27 -7.30 -4.17
CA LEU A 44 14.05 -7.28 -4.97
C LEU A 44 13.64 -8.73 -5.25
N THR A 45 12.40 -9.09 -5.03
CA THR A 45 11.91 -10.45 -5.25
C THR A 45 10.81 -10.50 -6.32
N LYS A 46 10.45 -11.73 -6.73
CA LYS A 46 9.27 -11.94 -7.59
C LYS A 46 7.98 -11.44 -6.93
N ALA A 47 7.91 -11.44 -5.59
CA ALA A 47 6.75 -10.96 -4.84
C ALA A 47 6.59 -9.45 -4.99
N ASP A 48 7.68 -8.67 -4.85
CA ASP A 48 7.69 -7.21 -5.06
C ASP A 48 7.17 -6.87 -6.46
N LYS A 49 7.73 -7.50 -7.48
CA LYS A 49 7.36 -7.26 -8.89
C LYS A 49 5.89 -7.60 -9.17
N LYS A 50 5.41 -8.73 -8.64
CA LYS A 50 4.02 -9.17 -8.85
C LYS A 50 3.04 -8.25 -8.13
N ALA A 51 3.35 -7.87 -6.89
CA ALA A 51 2.54 -6.92 -6.12
C ALA A 51 2.49 -5.55 -6.81
N ASN A 52 3.64 -5.05 -7.28
CA ASN A 52 3.70 -3.78 -8.03
C ASN A 52 2.81 -3.80 -9.28
N ALA A 53 2.87 -4.87 -10.06
CA ALA A 53 2.04 -4.99 -11.27
C ALA A 53 0.54 -4.95 -10.94
N ILE A 54 0.11 -5.68 -9.91
CA ILE A 54 -1.29 -5.72 -9.46
C ILE A 54 -1.75 -4.32 -9.01
N ILE A 55 -0.98 -3.66 -8.13
CA ILE A 55 -1.35 -2.35 -7.60
C ILE A 55 -1.39 -1.31 -8.70
N SER A 56 -0.35 -1.25 -9.55
CA SER A 56 -0.28 -0.29 -10.66
C SER A 56 -1.45 -0.46 -11.63
N MET A 57 -1.83 -1.70 -11.95
CA MET A 57 -3.00 -1.99 -12.77
C MET A 57 -4.30 -1.53 -12.11
N ALA A 58 -4.48 -1.80 -10.83
CA ALA A 58 -5.68 -1.39 -10.09
C ALA A 58 -5.80 0.14 -10.00
N LEU A 59 -4.70 0.85 -9.79
CA LEU A 59 -4.68 2.31 -9.67
C LEU A 59 -4.79 3.03 -11.03
N SER A 60 -4.51 2.37 -12.15
CA SER A 60 -4.57 2.95 -13.50
C SER A 60 -5.95 3.42 -13.93
N VAL A 61 -7.02 2.99 -13.25
CA VAL A 61 -8.39 3.48 -13.48
C VAL A 61 -8.63 4.87 -12.89
N THR A 62 -7.66 5.39 -12.13
CA THR A 62 -7.70 6.74 -11.55
C THR A 62 -6.91 7.71 -12.42
N PRO A 63 -7.21 9.03 -12.38
CA PRO A 63 -6.51 10.01 -13.21
C PRO A 63 -5.14 10.43 -12.65
N PHE A 64 -4.64 9.78 -11.61
CA PHE A 64 -3.43 10.21 -10.91
C PHE A 64 -2.24 9.32 -11.29
N PRO A 65 -1.04 9.91 -11.48
CA PRO A 65 0.18 9.15 -11.69
C PRO A 65 0.52 8.28 -10.47
N VAL A 66 1.24 7.19 -10.71
CA VAL A 66 1.70 6.25 -9.68
C VAL A 66 3.21 6.35 -9.56
N LEU A 67 3.69 6.70 -8.36
CA LEU A 67 5.10 6.63 -7.97
C LEU A 67 5.26 5.40 -7.07
N SER A 68 5.81 4.33 -7.65
CA SER A 68 6.06 3.07 -6.95
C SER A 68 7.55 2.87 -6.71
N GLU A 69 7.90 2.26 -5.56
CA GLU A 69 9.29 1.86 -5.26
C GLU A 69 9.84 0.90 -6.33
N GLU A 70 8.99 0.02 -6.85
CA GLU A 70 9.33 -0.96 -7.87
C GLU A 70 8.99 -0.49 -9.29
N GLY A 71 8.66 0.80 -9.42
CA GLY A 71 8.34 1.45 -10.68
C GLY A 71 9.59 1.93 -11.44
N LYS A 72 9.34 2.55 -12.58
CA LYS A 72 10.41 3.25 -13.29
C LYS A 72 10.81 4.50 -12.51
N GLU A 73 12.10 4.81 -12.54
CA GLU A 73 12.59 6.08 -12.02
C GLU A 73 11.97 7.24 -12.81
N ILE A 74 11.27 8.13 -12.09
CA ILE A 74 10.66 9.33 -12.67
C ILE A 74 11.44 10.54 -12.17
N PRO A 75 12.06 11.34 -13.06
CA PRO A 75 12.83 12.51 -12.67
C PRO A 75 12.00 13.49 -11.83
N PHE A 76 12.63 14.12 -10.84
CA PHE A 76 11.96 15.10 -9.99
C PHE A 76 11.30 16.23 -10.79
N ALA A 77 11.95 16.71 -11.85
CA ALA A 77 11.43 17.78 -12.72
C ALA A 77 10.07 17.41 -13.37
N GLU A 78 9.84 16.12 -13.65
CA GLU A 78 8.56 15.64 -14.18
C GLU A 78 7.49 15.57 -13.09
N ARG A 79 7.81 14.93 -11.96
CA ARG A 79 6.85 14.71 -10.87
C ARG A 79 6.58 15.92 -9.99
N SER A 80 7.44 16.95 -10.04
CA SER A 80 7.26 18.19 -9.26
C SER A 80 6.04 19.00 -9.66
N GLY A 81 5.49 18.77 -10.86
CA GLY A 81 4.24 19.39 -11.31
C GLY A 81 2.97 18.57 -11.02
N TRP A 82 3.07 17.48 -10.29
CA TRP A 82 1.90 16.66 -9.97
C TRP A 82 1.19 17.15 -8.71
N ASP A 83 -0.01 17.67 -8.87
CA ASP A 83 -0.85 18.09 -7.73
C ASP A 83 -1.34 16.91 -6.90
N MET A 84 -1.58 15.76 -7.55
CA MET A 84 -1.99 14.51 -6.90
C MET A 84 -1.24 13.33 -7.51
N LEU A 85 -0.81 12.40 -6.63
CA LEU A 85 -0.15 11.16 -7.05
C LEU A 85 -0.38 10.04 -6.04
N TRP A 86 -0.35 8.81 -6.53
CA TRP A 86 -0.23 7.63 -5.70
C TRP A 86 1.24 7.39 -5.34
N ILE A 87 1.51 7.11 -4.07
CA ILE A 87 2.79 6.59 -3.59
C ILE A 87 2.57 5.16 -3.15
N VAL A 88 3.38 4.24 -3.67
CA VAL A 88 3.21 2.81 -3.48
C VAL A 88 4.53 2.16 -3.06
N ASP A 89 4.49 1.41 -1.97
CA ASP A 89 5.50 0.42 -1.62
C ASP A 89 4.82 -0.95 -1.67
N PRO A 90 5.07 -1.75 -2.71
CA PRO A 90 4.33 -2.99 -2.94
C PRO A 90 4.65 -4.07 -1.91
N LEU A 91 5.86 -4.08 -1.35
CA LEU A 91 6.30 -4.99 -0.31
C LEU A 91 7.35 -4.31 0.58
N ASP A 92 6.89 -3.56 1.57
CA ASP A 92 7.75 -2.97 2.59
C ASP A 92 8.18 -4.07 3.57
N GLY A 93 9.50 -4.23 3.72
CA GLY A 93 10.09 -5.32 4.51
C GLY A 93 10.54 -6.51 3.67
N THR A 94 11.10 -6.31 2.45
CA THR A 94 11.60 -7.39 1.59
C THR A 94 12.65 -8.27 2.29
N LYS A 95 13.48 -7.70 3.16
CA LYS A 95 14.44 -8.47 3.97
C LYS A 95 13.74 -9.40 4.95
N GLU A 96 12.68 -8.95 5.57
CA GLU A 96 11.84 -9.68 6.50
C GLU A 96 11.04 -10.78 5.79
N PHE A 97 10.56 -10.48 4.59
CA PHE A 97 9.95 -11.45 3.69
C PHE A 97 10.93 -12.62 3.38
N ILE A 98 12.14 -12.30 2.97
CA ILE A 98 13.19 -13.30 2.66
C ILE A 98 13.54 -14.14 3.90
N LYS A 99 13.61 -13.53 5.08
CA LYS A 99 13.88 -14.23 6.35
C LYS A 99 12.71 -15.05 6.86
N LYS A 100 11.56 -14.95 6.24
CA LYS A 100 10.32 -15.65 6.64
C LYS A 100 9.85 -15.31 8.08
N ASN A 101 10.08 -14.09 8.57
CA ASN A 101 9.62 -13.67 9.90
C ASN A 101 8.20 -13.06 9.91
N GLY A 102 7.62 -12.80 8.74
CA GLY A 102 6.25 -12.31 8.59
C GLY A 102 6.06 -10.80 8.82
N GLU A 103 7.13 -10.03 8.96
CA GLU A 103 7.08 -8.59 9.26
C GLU A 103 7.20 -7.76 7.99
N PHE A 104 6.21 -7.85 7.12
CA PHE A 104 6.15 -7.07 5.88
C PHE A 104 4.72 -6.58 5.61
N THR A 105 4.60 -5.50 4.83
CA THR A 105 3.34 -4.84 4.54
C THR A 105 3.23 -4.45 3.07
N VAL A 106 2.00 -4.17 2.63
CA VAL A 106 1.67 -3.47 1.38
C VAL A 106 1.23 -2.06 1.75
N ASN A 107 1.85 -1.04 1.20
CA ASN A 107 1.57 0.35 1.53
C ASN A 107 1.14 1.12 0.28
N ILE A 108 -0.02 1.80 0.35
CA ILE A 108 -0.57 2.62 -0.73
C ILE A 108 -1.07 3.94 -0.15
N ALA A 109 -0.60 5.07 -0.67
CA ALA A 109 -1.06 6.39 -0.25
C ALA A 109 -1.44 7.26 -1.45
N LEU A 110 -2.49 8.09 -1.31
CA LEU A 110 -2.78 9.19 -2.21
C LEU A 110 -2.32 10.49 -1.56
N VAL A 111 -1.49 11.22 -2.26
CA VAL A 111 -0.93 12.49 -1.81
C VAL A 111 -1.48 13.61 -2.68
N LYS A 112 -1.92 14.70 -2.06
CA LYS A 112 -2.35 15.94 -2.71
C LYS A 112 -1.48 17.10 -2.22
N GLU A 113 -0.84 17.81 -3.12
CA GLU A 113 -0.01 19.00 -2.77
C GLU A 113 0.99 18.71 -1.63
N GLY A 114 1.63 17.53 -1.68
CA GLY A 114 2.59 17.10 -0.67
C GLY A 114 1.98 16.56 0.63
N VAL A 115 0.65 16.55 0.79
CA VAL A 115 -0.05 16.07 1.99
C VAL A 115 -0.76 14.75 1.71
N PRO A 116 -0.55 13.69 2.51
CA PRO A 116 -1.31 12.44 2.40
C PRO A 116 -2.79 12.69 2.72
N VAL A 117 -3.67 12.38 1.79
CA VAL A 117 -5.14 12.52 1.94
C VAL A 117 -5.86 11.18 2.04
N LEU A 118 -5.14 10.09 1.77
CA LEU A 118 -5.62 8.72 1.87
C LEU A 118 -4.43 7.79 2.09
N GLY A 119 -4.61 6.75 2.91
CA GLY A 119 -3.60 5.73 3.14
C GLY A 119 -4.21 4.37 3.41
N VAL A 120 -3.53 3.33 2.94
CA VAL A 120 -3.84 1.92 3.16
C VAL A 120 -2.56 1.18 3.51
N ILE A 121 -2.58 0.42 4.61
CA ILE A 121 -1.55 -0.54 5.00
C ILE A 121 -2.22 -1.90 5.14
N TYR A 122 -1.76 -2.88 4.41
CA TYR A 122 -2.18 -4.27 4.58
C TYR A 122 -1.04 -5.12 5.12
N VAL A 123 -1.30 -5.89 6.17
CA VAL A 123 -0.36 -6.83 6.81
C VAL A 123 -0.80 -8.25 6.46
N PRO A 124 -0.30 -8.85 5.37
CA PRO A 124 -0.86 -10.09 4.81
C PRO A 124 -0.80 -11.28 5.77
N VAL A 125 0.31 -11.41 6.51
CA VAL A 125 0.51 -12.52 7.46
C VAL A 125 -0.47 -12.44 8.64
N ARG A 126 -0.81 -11.23 9.08
CA ARG A 126 -1.76 -11.00 10.20
C ARG A 126 -3.19 -10.87 9.73
N LYS A 127 -3.42 -10.79 8.41
CA LYS A 127 -4.75 -10.55 7.82
C LYS A 127 -5.39 -9.27 8.36
N GLU A 128 -4.59 -8.22 8.55
CA GLU A 128 -5.00 -6.94 9.10
C GLU A 128 -4.86 -5.83 8.08
N LEU A 129 -5.88 -5.01 7.94
CA LEU A 129 -5.92 -3.85 7.08
C LEU A 129 -6.12 -2.59 7.92
N TYR A 130 -5.26 -1.60 7.72
CA TYR A 130 -5.40 -0.26 8.28
C TYR A 130 -5.62 0.71 7.13
N PHE A 131 -6.61 1.58 7.27
CA PHE A 131 -6.92 2.54 6.22
C PHE A 131 -7.49 3.83 6.77
N ALA A 132 -7.21 4.92 6.07
CA ALA A 132 -7.72 6.23 6.40
C ALA A 132 -7.93 7.06 5.14
N ALA A 133 -8.86 8.00 5.20
CA ALA A 133 -8.96 9.08 4.22
C ALA A 133 -9.55 10.33 4.86
N ASP A 134 -9.23 11.50 4.29
CA ASP A 134 -9.83 12.78 4.66
C ASP A 134 -11.36 12.69 4.60
N SER A 135 -12.03 13.22 5.60
CA SER A 135 -13.49 13.18 5.78
C SER A 135 -14.11 11.78 6.02
N VAL A 136 -13.30 10.70 5.97
CA VAL A 136 -13.75 9.33 6.27
C VAL A 136 -13.34 8.94 7.71
N GLY A 137 -12.08 9.21 8.08
CA GLY A 137 -11.46 8.83 9.34
C GLY A 137 -10.51 7.66 9.16
N ALA A 138 -9.95 7.16 10.29
CA ALA A 138 -9.01 6.03 10.33
C ALA A 138 -9.68 4.80 10.90
N PHE A 139 -9.36 3.63 10.33
CA PHE A 139 -10.00 2.36 10.66
C PHE A 139 -9.02 1.20 10.61
N LYS A 140 -9.35 0.15 11.35
CA LYS A 140 -8.74 -1.19 11.27
C LYS A 140 -9.80 -2.21 10.89
N LEU A 141 -9.48 -3.10 9.95
CA LEU A 141 -10.25 -4.29 9.63
C LEU A 141 -9.35 -5.52 9.81
N ALA A 142 -9.79 -6.49 10.58
CA ALA A 142 -9.08 -7.74 10.85
C ALA A 142 -9.76 -8.94 10.17
N GLU A 143 -9.08 -10.09 10.19
CA GLU A 143 -9.59 -11.37 9.69
C GLU A 143 -9.90 -11.36 8.18
N ILE A 144 -9.11 -10.61 7.40
CA ILE A 144 -9.23 -10.58 5.95
C ILE A 144 -8.48 -11.77 5.38
N ASP A 145 -9.20 -12.75 4.88
CA ASP A 145 -8.58 -13.86 4.16
C ASP A 145 -7.92 -13.39 2.87
N ASN A 146 -6.74 -13.94 2.58
CA ASN A 146 -6.00 -13.61 1.37
C ASN A 146 -6.84 -13.95 0.13
N GLY A 147 -7.14 -12.91 -0.67
CA GLY A 147 -8.02 -13.01 -1.85
C GLY A 147 -9.50 -12.73 -1.58
N TYR A 148 -9.91 -12.50 -0.32
CA TYR A 148 -11.24 -11.98 -0.03
C TYR A 148 -11.35 -10.52 -0.52
N GLN A 149 -12.41 -10.23 -1.26
CA GLN A 149 -12.67 -8.90 -1.82
C GLN A 149 -13.92 -8.33 -1.14
N PRO A 150 -13.78 -7.67 0.02
CA PRO A 150 -14.92 -7.14 0.75
C PRO A 150 -15.62 -6.04 -0.05
N SER A 151 -16.94 -6.00 0.01
CA SER A 151 -17.70 -4.83 -0.44
C SER A 151 -17.49 -3.65 0.50
N MET A 152 -17.80 -2.43 0.04
CA MET A 152 -17.69 -1.24 0.90
C MET A 152 -18.60 -1.33 2.13
N ASP A 153 -19.75 -1.97 2.01
CA ASP A 153 -20.69 -2.14 3.13
C ASP A 153 -20.16 -3.15 4.16
N GLU A 154 -19.51 -4.22 3.73
CA GLU A 154 -18.82 -5.15 4.62
C GLU A 154 -17.64 -4.50 5.34
N ILE A 155 -16.84 -3.68 4.63
CA ILE A 155 -15.76 -2.89 5.25
C ILE A 155 -16.33 -1.99 6.35
N LYS A 156 -17.38 -1.21 6.06
CA LYS A 156 -18.02 -0.31 7.02
C LYS A 156 -18.62 -1.04 8.22
N ALA A 157 -19.20 -2.22 7.99
CA ALA A 157 -19.84 -3.00 9.05
C ALA A 157 -18.84 -3.67 10.01
N LYS A 158 -17.66 -4.04 9.53
CA LYS A 158 -16.65 -4.81 10.30
C LYS A 158 -15.46 -3.97 10.79
N ALA A 159 -15.20 -2.83 10.16
CA ALA A 159 -14.05 -2.00 10.50
C ALA A 159 -14.24 -1.29 11.84
N VAL A 160 -13.20 -1.31 12.66
CA VAL A 160 -13.14 -0.59 13.93
C VAL A 160 -12.47 0.76 13.72
N ARG A 161 -13.11 1.83 14.20
CA ARG A 161 -12.56 3.17 14.10
C ARG A 161 -11.36 3.36 15.03
N LEU A 162 -10.35 4.08 14.55
CA LEU A 162 -9.15 4.44 15.32
C LEU A 162 -9.13 5.96 15.63
N PRO A 163 -8.54 6.36 16.79
CA PRO A 163 -8.11 5.51 17.90
C PRO A 163 -9.30 4.85 18.60
N MET A 164 -9.08 3.69 19.18
CA MET A 164 -10.13 2.96 19.91
C MET A 164 -10.54 3.67 21.21
N SER A 165 -9.76 4.64 21.68
CA SER A 165 -10.07 5.49 22.83
C SER A 165 -10.39 6.92 22.38
N MET A 166 -11.49 7.48 22.89
CA MET A 166 -11.90 8.86 22.64
C MET A 166 -10.82 9.85 23.09
N GLY A 167 -10.25 10.64 22.18
CA GLY A 167 -9.39 11.76 22.59
C GLY A 167 -8.42 12.33 21.57
N HIS A 168 -8.04 11.61 20.52
CA HIS A 168 -7.12 12.15 19.52
C HIS A 168 -7.65 11.88 18.10
N GLN A 169 -7.79 12.95 17.34
CA GLN A 169 -7.95 12.82 15.89
C GLN A 169 -6.57 12.56 15.31
N GLY A 170 -6.25 11.28 15.09
CA GLY A 170 -5.01 10.87 14.44
C GLY A 170 -5.22 10.65 12.96
N VAL A 171 -4.35 11.23 12.15
CA VAL A 171 -4.19 10.84 10.73
C VAL A 171 -3.22 9.67 10.71
N LEU A 172 -3.60 8.54 10.10
CA LEU A 172 -2.68 7.45 9.84
C LEU A 172 -1.71 7.89 8.73
N VAL A 173 -0.48 8.18 9.11
CA VAL A 173 0.59 8.48 8.16
C VAL A 173 1.27 7.17 7.80
N VAL A 174 1.16 6.77 6.54
CA VAL A 174 1.99 5.70 5.98
C VAL A 174 3.33 6.31 5.62
N ALA A 175 4.35 6.09 6.43
CA ALA A 175 5.71 6.48 6.14
C ALA A 175 6.50 5.23 5.75
N SER A 176 6.78 5.08 4.46
CA SER A 176 7.87 4.24 4.00
C SER A 176 9.15 5.04 4.03
N THR A 177 10.24 4.47 4.52
CA THR A 177 11.56 5.12 4.54
C THR A 177 12.20 5.07 3.15
N TRP A 178 11.62 5.79 2.21
CA TRP A 178 12.22 5.99 0.91
C TRP A 178 13.40 6.98 1.04
N ALA A 179 14.59 6.46 1.14
CA ALA A 179 15.79 7.29 1.02
C ALA A 179 15.82 7.91 -0.39
N GLY A 180 15.50 9.21 -0.49
CA GLY A 180 15.64 9.98 -1.71
C GLY A 180 14.36 10.54 -2.34
N VAL A 181 13.18 10.25 -1.83
CA VAL A 181 11.95 10.87 -2.37
C VAL A 181 11.75 12.25 -1.73
N ARG A 182 12.06 13.32 -2.47
CA ARG A 182 11.53 14.65 -2.15
C ARG A 182 10.12 14.74 -2.72
N LEU A 183 9.13 14.89 -1.82
CA LEU A 183 7.79 15.27 -2.23
C LEU A 183 7.83 16.73 -2.72
N PRO A 184 7.01 17.14 -3.70
CA PRO A 184 6.82 18.54 -4.01
C PRO A 184 6.29 19.25 -2.77
N MET A 185 6.93 20.35 -2.38
CA MET A 185 6.42 21.30 -1.38
C MET A 185 5.52 22.30 -2.07
#